data_92920dc4e4ce567ea8393ef4a018b660
#
_entry.id   92920dc4e4ce567ea8393ef4a018b660
#
_cell.length_a   1.000
_cell.length_b   1.000
_cell.length_c   1.000
_cell.angle_alpha   90.00
_cell.angle_beta   90.00
_cell.angle_gamma   90.00
#
_symmetry.space_group_name_H-M   'P 1'
#
loop_
_entity.id
_entity.type
_entity.pdbx_description
1 polymer ?
#
loop_
_entity_poly.entity_id
_entity_poly.type
_entity_poly.pdbx_seq_one_letter_code
_entity_poly.pdbx_strand_id
1 'polypeptide(L)'
;MTRVLILSWEYPPLIEGGLARHVRKLSEALVERDVEVHVLTRGGEESPAEERRGGVVIHRIREPKRPTDLGEFVAWVERMNSDMLAAGVELGDRYSFDLVHGHDWLVANACDHLAKRFDAPLVTTIHATEHGRHQGWVDKHPQTYIHGVERWITNRSDRVIACSHYMREQIADIFGVDEGRVSVIPNGIDPDDLQPQDEEELTRLRSEFAAPEEKLVLLIGRLVYEKGFQLALEAMPRLIEEVPGTRFLIAGSGTHEAELHKQAEELGLMEHGTFLGWIGDDVLHSLYKIADLTVVPSIYEPFGLVALEAMASGCPCIVADTGGLREVVPHEEVGLRFPARDPEALAEVAIRVLSDDELGRNLVAEAYEHLRRFDWGDVAEQTAEVYAGLVGEASRA
;
A
#
# COMPACT_ATOMS: atom_id res chain seq x y z
N MET A 1 6.81 27.08 -12.10
CA MET A 1 7.17 25.68 -11.79
C MET A 1 7.14 25.54 -10.29
N THR A 2 6.26 24.74 -9.78
CA THR A 2 6.10 24.52 -8.33
C THR A 2 7.22 23.61 -7.82
N ARG A 3 7.90 24.00 -6.74
CA ARG A 3 8.92 23.17 -6.10
C ARG A 3 8.37 22.59 -4.80
N VAL A 4 8.27 21.29 -4.72
CA VAL A 4 7.73 20.56 -3.55
C VAL A 4 8.83 19.83 -2.78
N LEU A 5 8.76 19.89 -1.44
CA LEU A 5 9.51 19.00 -0.56
C LEU A 5 8.59 17.90 -0.07
N ILE A 6 8.79 16.68 -0.56
CA ILE A 6 8.06 15.49 -0.13
C ILE A 6 8.85 14.80 0.99
N LEU A 7 8.20 14.52 2.11
CA LEU A 7 8.78 13.74 3.19
C LEU A 7 8.12 12.35 3.24
N SER A 8 8.97 11.33 3.24
CA SER A 8 8.55 9.94 3.44
C SER A 8 9.56 9.20 4.30
N TRP A 9 9.06 8.36 5.21
CA TRP A 9 9.95 7.57 6.07
C TRP A 9 10.65 6.42 5.31
N GLU A 10 10.11 6.03 4.17
CA GLU A 10 10.69 5.05 3.26
C GLU A 10 10.67 5.54 1.80
N TYR A 11 11.72 5.20 1.08
CA TYR A 11 11.90 5.42 -0.35
C TYR A 11 12.95 4.42 -0.86
N PRO A 12 12.87 3.90 -2.10
CA PRO A 12 13.87 2.94 -2.58
C PRO A 12 15.31 3.44 -2.44
N PRO A 13 16.26 2.57 -2.02
CA PRO A 13 16.18 1.12 -1.88
C PRO A 13 15.56 0.61 -0.56
N LEU A 14 15.20 1.47 0.40
CA LEU A 14 14.53 1.08 1.64
C LEU A 14 13.04 0.91 1.38
N ILE A 15 12.56 -0.32 1.36
CA ILE A 15 11.18 -0.70 1.08
C ILE A 15 10.66 -1.53 2.25
N GLU A 16 9.66 -0.99 2.97
CA GLU A 16 8.96 -1.69 4.05
C GLU A 16 7.56 -2.16 3.60
N GLY A 17 7.05 -1.51 2.54
CA GLY A 17 5.73 -1.78 2.00
C GLY A 17 5.42 -1.01 0.72
N GLY A 18 4.13 -0.86 0.40
CA GLY A 18 3.69 -0.17 -0.80
C GLY A 18 3.99 1.34 -0.82
N LEU A 19 4.23 1.95 0.35
CA LEU A 19 4.47 3.38 0.46
C LEU A 19 5.72 3.85 -0.29
N ALA A 20 6.83 3.12 -0.16
CA ALA A 20 8.07 3.46 -0.86
C ALA A 20 7.89 3.50 -2.38
N ARG A 21 7.16 2.52 -2.92
CA ARG A 21 6.84 2.45 -4.36
C ARG A 21 5.90 3.58 -4.77
N HIS A 22 4.86 3.83 -3.96
CA HIS A 22 3.92 4.93 -4.20
C HIS A 22 4.65 6.28 -4.26
N VAL A 23 5.46 6.62 -3.26
CA VAL A 23 6.16 7.92 -3.21
C VAL A 23 7.14 8.05 -4.38
N ARG A 24 7.85 6.98 -4.76
CA ARG A 24 8.72 6.99 -5.93
C ARG A 24 7.94 7.29 -7.20
N LYS A 25 6.90 6.51 -7.49
CA LYS A 25 6.13 6.65 -8.74
C LYS A 25 5.40 7.99 -8.82
N LEU A 26 4.78 8.43 -7.74
CA LEU A 26 4.18 9.76 -7.66
C LEU A 26 5.21 10.85 -7.93
N SER A 27 6.40 10.76 -7.31
CA SER A 27 7.46 11.76 -7.49
C SER A 27 7.95 11.81 -8.94
N GLU A 28 8.19 10.67 -9.58
CA GLU A 28 8.60 10.56 -10.98
C GLU A 28 7.51 11.13 -11.91
N ALA A 29 6.23 10.77 -11.70
CA ALA A 29 5.12 11.26 -12.51
C ALA A 29 4.83 12.77 -12.29
N LEU A 30 5.06 13.32 -11.12
CA LEU A 30 4.97 14.78 -10.87
C LEU A 30 6.04 15.57 -11.61
N VAL A 31 7.25 15.00 -11.77
CA VAL A 31 8.30 15.63 -12.59
C VAL A 31 7.86 15.75 -14.05
N GLU A 32 7.15 14.76 -14.58
CA GLU A 32 6.56 14.78 -15.93
C GLU A 32 5.44 15.84 -16.10
N ARG A 33 4.92 16.36 -14.97
CA ARG A 33 3.91 17.44 -14.90
C ARG A 33 4.52 18.81 -14.54
N ASP A 34 5.79 19.01 -14.82
CA ASP A 34 6.50 20.28 -14.56
C ASP A 34 6.54 20.68 -13.08
N VAL A 35 6.52 19.73 -12.15
CA VAL A 35 6.78 19.93 -10.72
C VAL A 35 8.24 19.58 -10.42
N GLU A 36 8.97 20.49 -9.77
CA GLU A 36 10.31 20.21 -9.26
C GLU A 36 10.19 19.48 -7.91
N VAL A 37 10.55 18.20 -7.90
CA VAL A 37 10.34 17.33 -6.74
C VAL A 37 11.65 17.04 -6.02
N HIS A 38 11.67 17.38 -4.73
CA HIS A 38 12.69 16.99 -3.77
C HIS A 38 12.06 16.01 -2.77
N VAL A 39 12.67 14.84 -2.60
CA VAL A 39 12.24 13.84 -1.60
C VAL A 39 13.25 13.83 -0.46
N LEU A 40 12.79 14.02 0.77
CA LEU A 40 13.58 13.85 1.99
C LEU A 40 13.14 12.56 2.67
N THR A 41 14.08 11.64 2.80
CA THR A 41 13.82 10.29 3.33
C THR A 41 15.01 9.79 4.17
N ARG A 42 14.88 8.61 4.76
CA ARG A 42 16.00 7.91 5.39
C ARG A 42 16.78 7.07 4.37
N GLY A 43 18.05 6.84 4.62
CA GLY A 43 18.91 6.01 3.79
C GLY A 43 19.71 5.01 4.60
N GLY A 44 19.98 3.84 4.02
CA GLY A 44 20.89 2.85 4.58
C GLY A 44 22.35 3.33 4.56
N GLU A 45 23.27 2.51 5.14
CA GLU A 45 24.69 2.87 5.28
C GLU A 45 25.39 3.16 3.93
N GLU A 46 24.98 2.47 2.86
CA GLU A 46 25.56 2.60 1.51
C GLU A 46 24.78 3.59 0.62
N SER A 47 23.67 4.16 1.11
CA SER A 47 22.86 5.09 0.32
C SER A 47 23.55 6.44 0.23
N PRO A 48 23.65 7.07 -0.97
CA PRO A 48 24.18 8.41 -1.10
C PRO A 48 23.28 9.43 -0.38
N ALA A 49 23.88 10.44 0.26
CA ALA A 49 23.14 11.50 0.95
C ALA A 49 22.26 12.33 0.00
N GLU A 50 22.68 12.48 -1.26
CA GLU A 50 21.92 13.14 -2.33
C GLU A 50 22.12 12.38 -3.64
N GLU A 51 21.04 12.14 -4.39
CA GLU A 51 21.08 11.60 -5.75
C GLU A 51 19.96 12.18 -6.61
N ARG A 52 20.11 12.06 -7.94
CA ARG A 52 19.02 12.36 -8.90
C ARG A 52 18.63 11.08 -9.63
N ARG A 53 17.33 10.78 -9.63
CA ARG A 53 16.79 9.62 -10.34
C ARG A 53 15.39 9.96 -10.87
N GLY A 54 15.11 9.65 -12.15
CA GLY A 54 13.82 9.99 -12.77
C GLY A 54 13.45 11.48 -12.69
N GLY A 55 14.44 12.39 -12.71
CA GLY A 55 14.22 13.82 -12.52
C GLY A 55 14.04 14.30 -11.06
N VAL A 56 13.77 13.36 -10.14
CA VAL A 56 13.58 13.63 -8.71
C VAL A 56 14.94 13.83 -8.02
N VAL A 57 15.01 14.82 -7.12
CA VAL A 57 16.18 15.05 -6.24
C VAL A 57 15.91 14.38 -4.91
N ILE A 58 16.68 13.35 -4.57
CA ILE A 58 16.46 12.55 -3.37
C ILE A 58 17.54 12.91 -2.34
N HIS A 59 17.09 13.32 -1.15
CA HIS A 59 17.94 13.65 -0.01
C HIS A 59 17.72 12.62 1.08
N ARG A 60 18.81 12.06 1.64
CA ARG A 60 18.72 11.02 2.66
C ARG A 60 19.40 11.43 3.94
N ILE A 61 18.64 11.35 5.03
CA ILE A 61 19.24 11.31 6.37
C ILE A 61 19.79 9.90 6.63
N ARG A 62 20.82 9.81 7.45
CA ARG A 62 21.28 8.51 7.92
C ARG A 62 20.19 7.88 8.81
N GLU A 63 19.83 6.62 8.52
CA GLU A 63 18.84 5.91 9.32
C GLU A 63 19.30 5.80 10.79
N PRO A 64 18.50 6.27 11.78
CA PRO A 64 18.77 5.98 13.18
C PRO A 64 18.74 4.48 13.43
N LYS A 65 19.57 3.99 14.36
CA LYS A 65 19.57 2.55 14.68
C LYS A 65 18.17 2.07 15.01
N ARG A 66 17.70 1.09 14.22
CA ARG A 66 16.32 0.59 14.30
C ARG A 66 16.09 -0.10 15.66
N PRO A 67 14.95 0.17 16.32
CA PRO A 67 14.61 -0.52 17.54
C PRO A 67 14.20 -1.98 17.26
N THR A 68 14.44 -2.83 18.25
CA THR A 68 14.02 -4.24 18.22
C THR A 68 12.68 -4.47 18.91
N ASP A 69 12.18 -3.44 19.57
CA ASP A 69 10.95 -3.50 20.38
C ASP A 69 10.03 -2.34 20.01
N LEU A 70 8.72 -2.65 19.99
CA LEU A 70 7.68 -1.72 19.59
C LEU A 70 7.57 -0.50 20.54
N GLY A 71 7.91 -0.66 21.82
CA GLY A 71 7.90 0.44 22.79
C GLY A 71 8.92 1.54 22.46
N GLU A 72 10.04 1.18 21.85
CA GLU A 72 11.08 2.12 21.40
C GLU A 72 10.78 2.73 20.01
N PHE A 73 9.82 2.18 19.29
CA PHE A 73 9.52 2.59 17.92
C PHE A 73 9.10 4.07 17.82
N VAL A 74 8.25 4.54 18.73
CA VAL A 74 7.83 5.95 18.76
C VAL A 74 9.03 6.87 18.99
N ALA A 75 9.90 6.54 19.95
CA ALA A 75 11.10 7.33 20.20
C ALA A 75 12.08 7.31 19.00
N TRP A 76 12.13 6.22 18.27
CA TRP A 76 12.90 6.12 17.03
C TRP A 76 12.32 7.03 15.94
N VAL A 77 10.99 7.06 15.75
CA VAL A 77 10.30 7.96 14.82
C VAL A 77 10.57 9.43 15.17
N GLU A 78 10.54 9.79 16.46
CA GLU A 78 10.84 11.16 16.91
C GLU A 78 12.28 11.57 16.60
N ARG A 79 13.26 10.67 16.79
CA ARG A 79 14.66 10.92 16.37
C ARG A 79 14.77 11.12 14.87
N MET A 80 14.14 10.25 14.07
CA MET A 80 14.10 10.38 12.62
C MET A 80 13.52 11.73 12.18
N ASN A 81 12.40 12.17 12.79
CA ASN A 81 11.82 13.49 12.52
C ASN A 81 12.77 14.63 12.87
N SER A 82 13.51 14.52 13.97
CA SER A 82 14.51 15.54 14.35
C SER A 82 15.63 15.65 13.32
N ASP A 83 16.12 14.51 12.83
CA ASP A 83 17.16 14.45 11.80
C ASP A 83 16.64 14.95 10.44
N MET A 84 15.40 14.59 10.06
CA MET A 84 14.73 15.12 8.87
C MET A 84 14.51 16.63 8.96
N LEU A 85 14.11 17.16 10.11
CA LEU A 85 13.95 18.60 10.31
C LEU A 85 15.28 19.32 10.13
N ALA A 86 16.36 18.83 10.73
CA ALA A 86 17.69 19.44 10.58
C ALA A 86 18.13 19.47 9.11
N ALA A 87 18.03 18.32 8.41
CA ALA A 87 18.35 18.24 6.98
C ALA A 87 17.43 19.14 6.13
N GLY A 88 16.14 19.17 6.42
CA GLY A 88 15.17 20.02 5.70
C GLY A 88 15.46 21.52 5.87
N VAL A 89 15.91 21.97 7.05
CA VAL A 89 16.36 23.36 7.26
C VAL A 89 17.56 23.69 6.38
N GLU A 90 18.57 22.81 6.31
CA GLU A 90 19.74 22.99 5.42
C GLU A 90 19.33 23.02 3.94
N LEU A 91 18.32 22.23 3.55
CA LEU A 91 17.75 22.29 2.19
C LEU A 91 17.07 23.62 1.92
N GLY A 92 16.37 24.21 2.90
CA GLY A 92 15.77 25.53 2.81
C GLY A 92 16.76 26.68 2.61
N ASP A 93 18.03 26.52 3.02
CA ASP A 93 19.10 27.48 2.73
C ASP A 93 19.60 27.39 1.27
N ARG A 94 19.33 26.23 0.61
CA ARG A 94 19.75 25.96 -0.80
C ARG A 94 18.62 26.17 -1.80
N TYR A 95 17.38 25.91 -1.38
CA TYR A 95 16.19 25.87 -2.24
C TYR A 95 15.02 26.62 -1.57
N SER A 96 14.20 27.30 -2.37
CA SER A 96 12.90 27.83 -1.92
C SER A 96 11.83 26.78 -2.24
N PHE A 97 11.13 26.29 -1.25
CA PHE A 97 10.03 25.35 -1.43
C PHE A 97 8.69 26.05 -1.39
N ASP A 98 7.83 25.78 -2.38
CA ASP A 98 6.50 26.37 -2.49
C ASP A 98 5.46 25.58 -1.69
N LEU A 99 5.78 24.30 -1.34
CA LEU A 99 4.88 23.37 -0.66
C LEU A 99 5.66 22.26 0.04
N VAL A 100 5.15 21.79 1.19
CA VAL A 100 5.61 20.59 1.89
C VAL A 100 4.52 19.54 1.82
N HIS A 101 4.91 18.30 1.45
CA HIS A 101 4.00 17.16 1.37
C HIS A 101 4.52 16.00 2.20
N GLY A 102 3.80 15.60 3.23
CA GLY A 102 4.13 14.46 4.10
C GLY A 102 3.30 13.22 3.80
N HIS A 103 3.93 12.06 3.92
CA HIS A 103 3.23 10.77 3.80
C HIS A 103 3.14 10.06 5.15
N ASP A 104 1.93 9.89 5.64
CA ASP A 104 1.58 9.30 6.93
C ASP A 104 2.12 10.06 8.16
N TRP A 105 1.79 9.59 9.34
CA TRP A 105 2.15 10.18 10.63
C TRP A 105 3.65 10.14 10.94
N LEU A 106 4.38 9.21 10.33
CA LEU A 106 5.80 8.95 10.64
C LEU A 106 6.73 10.15 10.36
N VAL A 107 6.32 11.08 9.51
CA VAL A 107 7.09 12.29 9.17
C VAL A 107 6.39 13.58 9.60
N ALA A 108 5.30 13.46 10.36
CA ALA A 108 4.39 14.56 10.66
C ALA A 108 5.06 15.75 11.36
N ASN A 109 5.90 15.48 12.37
CA ASN A 109 6.58 16.55 13.13
C ASN A 109 7.55 17.34 12.24
N ALA A 110 8.34 16.67 11.41
CA ALA A 110 9.24 17.32 10.48
C ALA A 110 8.47 18.16 9.45
N CYS A 111 7.38 17.63 8.89
CA CYS A 111 6.54 18.30 7.91
C CYS A 111 5.94 19.61 8.45
N ASP A 112 5.31 19.57 9.62
CA ASP A 112 4.70 20.79 10.22
C ASP A 112 5.74 21.88 10.51
N HIS A 113 6.91 21.49 11.04
CA HIS A 113 7.96 22.47 11.34
C HIS A 113 8.59 23.06 10.07
N LEU A 114 8.80 22.24 9.03
CA LEU A 114 9.36 22.71 7.75
C LEU A 114 8.36 23.59 6.98
N ALA A 115 7.07 23.21 6.96
CA ALA A 115 6.03 24.05 6.37
C ALA A 115 5.98 25.45 7.00
N LYS A 116 6.01 25.51 8.34
CA LYS A 116 6.10 26.80 9.07
C LYS A 116 7.40 27.56 8.79
N ARG A 117 8.53 26.87 8.71
CA ARG A 117 9.84 27.47 8.45
C ARG A 117 9.93 28.09 7.06
N PHE A 118 9.28 27.47 6.07
CA PHE A 118 9.27 27.92 4.68
C PHE A 118 8.12 28.88 4.36
N ASP A 119 7.22 29.10 5.32
CA ASP A 119 5.95 29.81 5.09
C ASP A 119 5.17 29.22 3.89
N ALA A 120 5.14 27.87 3.83
CA ALA A 120 4.59 27.09 2.74
C ALA A 120 3.39 26.28 3.20
N PRO A 121 2.38 26.05 2.34
CA PRO A 121 1.27 25.16 2.65
C PRO A 121 1.73 23.72 2.89
N LEU A 122 0.97 23.02 3.75
CA LEU A 122 1.20 21.63 4.12
C LEU A 122 0.13 20.72 3.53
N VAL A 123 0.55 19.75 2.74
CA VAL A 123 -0.26 18.61 2.30
C VAL A 123 0.14 17.35 3.07
N THR A 124 -0.81 16.54 3.45
CA THR A 124 -0.53 15.21 4.05
C THR A 124 -1.35 14.14 3.34
N THR A 125 -0.68 13.12 2.80
CA THR A 125 -1.35 11.89 2.35
C THR A 125 -1.45 10.90 3.50
N ILE A 126 -2.65 10.41 3.79
CA ILE A 126 -2.92 9.35 4.77
C ILE A 126 -3.24 8.06 4.03
N HIS A 127 -2.29 7.11 4.10
CA HIS A 127 -2.42 5.82 3.43
C HIS A 127 -3.21 4.81 4.25
N ALA A 128 -3.19 4.92 5.57
CA ALA A 128 -3.98 4.11 6.50
C ALA A 128 -4.06 4.83 7.84
N THR A 129 -5.04 4.45 8.67
CA THR A 129 -5.16 4.95 10.04
C THR A 129 -4.86 3.86 11.05
N GLU A 130 -4.26 4.23 12.19
CA GLU A 130 -4.06 3.32 13.31
C GLU A 130 -5.39 2.77 13.84
N HIS A 131 -6.41 3.65 13.87
CA HIS A 131 -7.78 3.27 14.23
C HIS A 131 -8.32 2.14 13.33
N GLY A 132 -8.12 2.23 12.03
CA GLY A 132 -8.57 1.21 11.08
C GLY A 132 -7.80 -0.11 11.25
N ARG A 133 -6.46 -0.06 11.35
CA ARG A 133 -5.61 -1.24 11.56
C ARG A 133 -5.99 -2.01 12.79
N HIS A 134 -6.30 -1.32 13.88
CA HIS A 134 -6.66 -1.90 15.16
C HIS A 134 -8.18 -1.99 15.41
N GLN A 135 -9.02 -1.88 14.38
CA GLN A 135 -10.48 -2.05 14.49
C GLN A 135 -11.12 -1.14 15.55
N GLY A 136 -10.57 0.06 15.74
CA GLY A 136 -11.01 1.02 16.74
C GLY A 136 -10.29 0.92 18.10
N TRP A 137 -9.48 -0.11 18.33
CA TRP A 137 -8.73 -0.29 19.59
C TRP A 137 -7.45 0.55 19.61
N VAL A 138 -7.58 1.82 19.95
CA VAL A 138 -6.46 2.79 20.00
C VAL A 138 -6.30 3.42 21.39
N ASP A 139 -6.69 2.71 22.45
CA ASP A 139 -6.72 3.17 23.85
C ASP A 139 -5.42 2.88 24.62
N LYS A 140 -4.47 2.15 24.01
CA LYS A 140 -3.17 1.81 24.62
C LYS A 140 -2.01 2.41 23.85
N HIS A 141 -0.90 2.63 24.53
CA HIS A 141 0.37 3.02 23.91
C HIS A 141 0.98 1.78 23.18
N PRO A 142 1.53 1.90 21.96
CA PRO A 142 1.76 3.15 21.20
C PRO A 142 0.56 3.64 20.36
N GLN A 143 -0.52 2.87 20.22
CA GLN A 143 -1.65 3.17 19.34
C GLN A 143 -2.31 4.52 19.67
N THR A 144 -2.50 4.83 20.96
CA THR A 144 -3.03 6.12 21.41
C THR A 144 -2.17 7.29 20.92
N TYR A 145 -0.84 7.15 20.99
CA TYR A 145 0.09 8.17 20.52
C TYR A 145 -0.02 8.34 19.00
N ILE A 146 0.08 7.23 18.24
CA ILE A 146 0.01 7.23 16.78
C ILE A 146 -1.30 7.88 16.31
N HIS A 147 -2.43 7.41 16.81
CA HIS A 147 -3.75 7.98 16.52
C HIS A 147 -3.83 9.48 16.85
N GLY A 148 -3.22 9.91 17.95
CA GLY A 148 -3.13 11.33 18.33
C GLY A 148 -2.32 12.15 17.32
N VAL A 149 -1.21 11.62 16.81
CA VAL A 149 -0.38 12.28 15.78
C VAL A 149 -1.11 12.32 14.44
N GLU A 150 -1.76 11.22 14.03
CA GLU A 150 -2.58 11.20 12.81
C GLU A 150 -3.67 12.28 12.86
N ARG A 151 -4.43 12.33 13.97
CA ARG A 151 -5.46 13.37 14.18
C ARG A 151 -4.87 14.77 14.14
N TRP A 152 -3.74 14.98 14.78
CA TRP A 152 -3.10 16.28 14.83
C TRP A 152 -2.64 16.75 13.45
N ILE A 153 -1.92 15.89 12.69
CA ILE A 153 -1.37 16.30 11.39
C ILE A 153 -2.46 16.48 10.34
N THR A 154 -3.50 15.66 10.33
CA THR A 154 -4.64 15.85 9.42
C THR A 154 -5.38 17.14 9.66
N ASN A 155 -5.57 17.54 10.92
CA ASN A 155 -6.19 18.84 11.24
C ASN A 155 -5.27 20.02 10.96
N ARG A 156 -3.94 19.82 11.04
CA ARG A 156 -2.92 20.87 10.81
C ARG A 156 -2.67 21.13 9.33
N SER A 157 -2.85 20.14 8.48
CA SER A 157 -2.61 20.24 7.03
C SER A 157 -3.61 21.18 6.35
N ASP A 158 -3.16 21.94 5.37
CA ASP A 158 -4.03 22.79 4.55
C ASP A 158 -4.90 21.93 3.61
N ARG A 159 -4.37 20.78 3.18
CA ARG A 159 -5.09 19.76 2.43
C ARG A 159 -4.64 18.36 2.86
N VAL A 160 -5.59 17.44 2.93
CA VAL A 160 -5.33 16.01 3.14
C VAL A 160 -5.62 15.27 1.84
N ILE A 161 -4.80 14.28 1.49
CA ILE A 161 -5.06 13.36 0.40
C ILE A 161 -5.36 11.98 1.00
N ALA A 162 -6.43 11.36 0.53
CA ALA A 162 -6.83 10.00 0.88
C ALA A 162 -6.88 9.13 -0.38
N CYS A 163 -6.50 7.86 -0.27
CA CYS A 163 -6.41 6.95 -1.41
C CYS A 163 -7.77 6.39 -1.89
N SER A 164 -8.86 6.63 -1.15
CA SER A 164 -10.21 6.15 -1.46
C SER A 164 -11.29 7.03 -0.82
N HIS A 165 -12.51 6.96 -1.30
CA HIS A 165 -13.67 7.59 -0.66
C HIS A 165 -13.90 7.02 0.74
N TYR A 166 -13.73 5.71 0.92
CA TYR A 166 -13.75 5.08 2.22
C TYR A 166 -12.77 5.72 3.21
N MET A 167 -11.53 5.98 2.79
CA MET A 167 -10.53 6.63 3.63
C MET A 167 -10.88 8.08 3.94
N ARG A 168 -11.45 8.82 2.98
CA ARG A 168 -11.93 10.18 3.22
C ARG A 168 -12.99 10.21 4.31
N GLU A 169 -14.01 9.36 4.19
CA GLU A 169 -15.08 9.24 5.18
C GLU A 169 -14.51 8.86 6.56
N GLN A 170 -13.63 7.85 6.60
CA GLN A 170 -12.99 7.42 7.84
C GLN A 170 -12.20 8.56 8.50
N ILE A 171 -11.39 9.31 7.74
CA ILE A 171 -10.59 10.45 8.24
C ILE A 171 -11.52 11.54 8.78
N ALA A 172 -12.59 11.87 8.06
CA ALA A 172 -13.55 12.86 8.50
C ALA A 172 -14.23 12.46 9.82
N ASP A 173 -14.68 11.23 9.91
CA ASP A 173 -15.40 10.70 11.08
C ASP A 173 -14.51 10.63 12.33
N ILE A 174 -13.32 10.02 12.21
CA ILE A 174 -12.47 9.74 13.40
C ILE A 174 -11.64 10.93 13.85
N PHE A 175 -11.29 11.85 12.93
CA PHE A 175 -10.44 13.01 13.25
C PHE A 175 -11.20 14.33 13.28
N GLY A 176 -12.46 14.35 12.82
CA GLY A 176 -13.30 15.56 12.77
C GLY A 176 -12.80 16.56 11.73
N VAL A 177 -12.22 16.09 10.64
CA VAL A 177 -11.76 16.92 9.51
C VAL A 177 -12.93 17.15 8.56
N ASP A 178 -13.09 18.38 8.06
CA ASP A 178 -14.04 18.69 7.00
C ASP A 178 -13.73 17.89 5.74
N GLU A 179 -14.69 17.12 5.24
CA GLU A 179 -14.52 16.31 4.01
C GLU A 179 -14.07 17.15 2.81
N GLY A 180 -14.48 18.42 2.73
CA GLY A 180 -14.05 19.34 1.69
C GLY A 180 -12.55 19.66 1.71
N ARG A 181 -11.86 19.34 2.81
CA ARG A 181 -10.39 19.42 2.94
C ARG A 181 -9.69 18.14 2.58
N VAL A 182 -10.42 17.04 2.32
CA VAL A 182 -9.84 15.74 1.97
C VAL A 182 -10.08 15.46 0.49
N SER A 183 -9.03 15.54 -0.30
CA SER A 183 -9.05 15.15 -1.72
C SER A 183 -8.87 13.64 -1.83
N VAL A 184 -9.70 12.98 -2.66
CA VAL A 184 -9.55 11.55 -2.95
C VAL A 184 -8.72 11.41 -4.21
N ILE A 185 -7.53 10.84 -4.08
CA ILE A 185 -6.61 10.54 -5.18
C ILE A 185 -6.16 9.08 -5.01
N PRO A 186 -6.53 8.16 -5.91
CA PRO A 186 -6.19 6.75 -5.76
C PRO A 186 -4.69 6.51 -5.88
N ASN A 187 -4.22 5.35 -5.42
CA ASN A 187 -2.88 4.90 -5.77
C ASN A 187 -2.86 4.45 -7.23
N GLY A 188 -1.74 4.67 -7.89
CA GLY A 188 -1.53 4.21 -9.26
C GLY A 188 -1.02 2.79 -9.34
N ILE A 189 -1.18 2.20 -10.51
CA ILE A 189 -0.54 0.97 -10.95
C ILE A 189 0.05 1.19 -12.34
N ASP A 190 1.21 0.62 -12.59
CA ASP A 190 1.82 0.57 -13.89
C ASP A 190 2.06 -0.90 -14.25
N PRO A 191 1.27 -1.48 -15.16
CA PRO A 191 1.45 -2.87 -15.56
C PRO A 191 2.85 -3.18 -16.12
N ASP A 192 3.53 -2.19 -16.72
CA ASP A 192 4.87 -2.34 -17.27
C ASP A 192 5.96 -2.45 -16.17
N ASP A 193 5.66 -2.04 -14.94
CA ASP A 193 6.53 -2.25 -13.79
C ASP A 193 6.49 -3.69 -13.27
N LEU A 194 5.45 -4.43 -13.61
CA LEU A 194 5.31 -5.83 -13.22
C LEU A 194 6.18 -6.68 -14.16
N GLN A 195 7.37 -7.00 -13.71
CA GLN A 195 8.38 -7.75 -14.47
C GLN A 195 8.45 -9.19 -13.95
N PRO A 196 7.55 -10.08 -14.40
CA PRO A 196 7.67 -11.51 -14.10
C PRO A 196 8.87 -12.09 -14.82
N GLN A 197 9.29 -13.26 -14.38
CA GLN A 197 10.30 -14.07 -15.08
C GLN A 197 9.79 -14.49 -16.47
N ASP A 198 10.68 -15.02 -17.28
CA ASP A 198 10.30 -15.52 -18.61
C ASP A 198 9.43 -16.78 -18.52
N GLU A 199 8.82 -17.18 -19.64
CA GLU A 199 7.86 -18.29 -19.76
C GLU A 199 8.45 -19.64 -19.26
N GLU A 200 9.73 -19.90 -19.48
CA GLU A 200 10.42 -21.13 -19.07
C GLU A 200 10.56 -21.16 -17.53
N GLU A 201 11.00 -20.06 -16.96
CA GLU A 201 11.13 -19.88 -15.51
C GLU A 201 9.75 -19.89 -14.81
N LEU A 202 8.72 -19.25 -15.41
CA LEU A 202 7.34 -19.31 -14.90
C LEU A 202 6.80 -20.75 -14.88
N THR A 203 7.05 -21.51 -15.94
CA THR A 203 6.65 -22.93 -16.01
C THR A 203 7.36 -23.75 -14.92
N ARG A 204 8.66 -23.52 -14.74
CA ARG A 204 9.44 -24.16 -13.68
C ARG A 204 8.93 -23.79 -12.29
N LEU A 205 8.75 -22.49 -12.04
CA LEU A 205 8.27 -21.97 -10.76
C LEU A 205 6.89 -22.55 -10.41
N ARG A 206 5.97 -22.60 -11.38
CA ARG A 206 4.67 -23.23 -11.15
C ARG A 206 4.79 -24.71 -10.76
N SER A 207 5.67 -25.46 -11.44
CA SER A 207 5.87 -26.89 -11.17
C SER A 207 6.45 -27.19 -9.79
N GLU A 208 7.05 -26.19 -9.12
CA GLU A 208 7.53 -26.35 -7.73
C GLU A 208 6.36 -26.37 -6.73
N PHE A 209 5.21 -25.78 -7.08
CA PHE A 209 4.08 -25.60 -6.16
C PHE A 209 2.83 -26.38 -6.53
N ALA A 210 2.61 -26.63 -7.82
CA ALA A 210 1.40 -27.28 -8.30
C ALA A 210 1.67 -28.10 -9.58
N ALA A 211 1.02 -29.25 -9.71
CA ALA A 211 0.96 -29.99 -10.96
C ALA A 211 0.09 -29.23 -12.01
N PRO A 212 0.21 -29.56 -13.30
CA PRO A 212 -0.52 -28.85 -14.35
C PRO A 212 -2.05 -28.83 -14.19
N GLU A 213 -2.61 -29.87 -13.59
CA GLU A 213 -4.05 -30.03 -13.32
C GLU A 213 -4.50 -29.42 -11.99
N GLU A 214 -3.57 -29.08 -11.10
CA GLU A 214 -3.87 -28.49 -9.80
C GLU A 214 -4.13 -26.97 -9.93
N LYS A 215 -5.01 -26.46 -9.08
CA LYS A 215 -5.31 -25.02 -8.99
C LYS A 215 -4.45 -24.36 -7.91
N LEU A 216 -3.86 -23.23 -8.23
CA LEU A 216 -2.95 -22.50 -7.34
C LEU A 216 -3.60 -21.19 -6.87
N VAL A 217 -3.87 -21.08 -5.57
CA VAL A 217 -4.42 -19.91 -4.91
C VAL A 217 -3.30 -19.11 -4.26
N LEU A 218 -3.23 -17.80 -4.55
CA LEU A 218 -2.22 -16.91 -4.01
C LEU A 218 -2.81 -15.98 -2.96
N LEU A 219 -2.16 -15.90 -1.80
CA LEU A 219 -2.40 -14.93 -0.75
C LEU A 219 -1.10 -14.15 -0.52
N ILE A 220 -1.16 -12.81 -0.60
CA ILE A 220 0.04 -12.00 -0.54
C ILE A 220 -0.15 -10.75 0.32
N GLY A 221 0.87 -10.39 1.10
CA GLY A 221 0.85 -9.19 1.93
C GLY A 221 1.54 -9.36 3.27
N ARG A 222 1.51 -8.31 4.08
CA ARG A 222 2.00 -8.40 5.46
C ARG A 222 1.15 -9.38 6.27
N LEU A 223 1.80 -10.31 6.96
CA LEU A 223 1.09 -11.29 7.79
C LEU A 223 0.71 -10.67 9.14
N VAL A 224 -0.33 -9.84 9.10
CA VAL A 224 -0.92 -9.13 10.25
C VAL A 224 -2.42 -9.41 10.31
N TYR A 225 -3.02 -9.29 11.49
CA TYR A 225 -4.40 -9.70 11.74
C TYR A 225 -5.42 -9.05 10.78
N GLU A 226 -5.25 -7.74 10.51
CA GLU A 226 -6.18 -7.00 9.67
C GLU A 226 -6.16 -7.41 8.18
N LYS A 227 -5.14 -8.18 7.74
CA LYS A 227 -5.10 -8.72 6.37
C LYS A 227 -5.92 -9.99 6.18
N GLY A 228 -6.42 -10.59 7.25
CA GLY A 228 -7.46 -11.62 7.19
C GLY A 228 -7.01 -12.99 6.68
N PHE A 229 -5.69 -13.28 6.62
CA PHE A 229 -5.19 -14.59 6.16
C PHE A 229 -5.77 -15.76 6.94
N GLN A 230 -6.08 -15.58 8.23
CA GLN A 230 -6.74 -16.57 9.07
C GLN A 230 -8.12 -16.98 8.52
N LEU A 231 -8.85 -16.04 7.91
CA LEU A 231 -10.17 -16.31 7.31
C LEU A 231 -10.03 -17.13 6.03
N ALA A 232 -9.00 -16.85 5.24
CA ALA A 232 -8.70 -17.64 4.06
C ALA A 232 -8.29 -19.07 4.43
N LEU A 233 -7.47 -19.26 5.48
CA LEU A 233 -7.15 -20.60 5.98
C LEU A 233 -8.40 -21.37 6.46
N GLU A 234 -9.34 -20.71 7.11
CA GLU A 234 -10.63 -21.32 7.50
C GLU A 234 -11.47 -21.76 6.29
N ALA A 235 -11.36 -21.08 5.16
CA ALA A 235 -12.07 -21.41 3.92
C ALA A 235 -11.44 -22.56 3.15
N MET A 236 -10.12 -22.81 3.31
CA MET A 236 -9.37 -23.79 2.50
C MET A 236 -9.89 -25.22 2.61
N PRO A 237 -10.30 -25.78 3.77
CA PRO A 237 -10.80 -27.14 3.82
C PRO A 237 -11.98 -27.39 2.87
N ARG A 238 -12.97 -26.49 2.87
CA ARG A 238 -14.11 -26.56 1.95
C ARG A 238 -13.69 -26.37 0.50
N LEU A 239 -12.79 -25.42 0.23
CA LEU A 239 -12.29 -25.17 -1.12
C LEU A 239 -11.57 -26.40 -1.70
N ILE A 240 -10.71 -27.07 -0.91
CA ILE A 240 -9.98 -28.29 -1.31
C ILE A 240 -10.94 -29.46 -1.52
N GLU A 241 -11.99 -29.58 -0.71
CA GLU A 241 -13.01 -30.63 -0.87
C GLU A 241 -13.80 -30.47 -2.19
N GLU A 242 -14.23 -29.24 -2.51
CA GLU A 242 -15.07 -28.97 -3.69
C GLU A 242 -14.26 -28.76 -4.98
N VAL A 243 -12.99 -28.35 -4.88
CA VAL A 243 -12.04 -28.25 -6.01
C VAL A 243 -10.79 -29.09 -5.69
N PRO A 244 -10.85 -30.41 -5.90
CA PRO A 244 -9.72 -31.30 -5.60
C PRO A 244 -8.44 -30.89 -6.37
N GLY A 245 -7.30 -31.00 -5.70
CA GLY A 245 -6.03 -30.54 -6.25
C GLY A 245 -5.75 -29.04 -6.04
N THR A 246 -6.55 -28.34 -5.24
CA THR A 246 -6.24 -26.98 -4.87
C THR A 246 -5.00 -26.93 -3.98
N ARG A 247 -4.04 -26.07 -4.36
CA ARG A 247 -2.85 -25.67 -3.62
C ARG A 247 -2.94 -24.19 -3.26
N PHE A 248 -2.25 -23.76 -2.21
CA PHE A 248 -2.17 -22.34 -1.90
C PHE A 248 -0.76 -21.89 -1.51
N LEU A 249 -0.46 -20.63 -1.83
CA LEU A 249 0.77 -19.96 -1.44
C LEU A 249 0.44 -18.77 -0.54
N ILE A 250 1.19 -18.64 0.55
CA ILE A 250 1.14 -17.45 1.40
C ILE A 250 2.51 -16.77 1.34
N ALA A 251 2.55 -15.58 0.73
CA ALA A 251 3.76 -14.79 0.57
C ALA A 251 3.71 -13.53 1.44
N GLY A 252 4.76 -13.33 2.23
CA GLY A 252 4.89 -12.21 3.15
C GLY A 252 5.40 -12.63 4.52
N SER A 253 5.59 -11.64 5.38
CA SER A 253 5.98 -11.83 6.78
C SER A 253 5.22 -10.87 7.67
N GLY A 254 5.16 -11.14 8.97
CA GLY A 254 4.48 -10.25 9.90
C GLY A 254 4.24 -10.86 11.27
N THR A 255 3.63 -10.05 12.15
CA THR A 255 3.43 -10.42 13.56
C THR A 255 2.42 -11.55 13.78
N HIS A 256 1.63 -11.91 12.77
CA HIS A 256 0.60 -12.96 12.84
C HIS A 256 1.05 -14.28 12.17
N GLU A 257 2.30 -14.37 11.74
CA GLU A 257 2.84 -15.50 10.99
C GLU A 257 2.80 -16.81 11.80
N ALA A 258 3.20 -16.77 13.07
CA ALA A 258 3.23 -17.95 13.92
C ALA A 258 1.83 -18.53 14.18
N GLU A 259 0.83 -17.65 14.36
CA GLU A 259 -0.57 -18.04 14.52
C GLU A 259 -1.14 -18.66 13.24
N LEU A 260 -0.78 -18.13 12.07
CA LEU A 260 -1.21 -18.68 10.77
C LEU A 260 -0.62 -20.06 10.51
N HIS A 261 0.66 -20.28 10.81
CA HIS A 261 1.28 -21.59 10.72
C HIS A 261 0.57 -22.61 11.63
N LYS A 262 0.34 -22.24 12.89
CA LYS A 262 -0.37 -23.09 13.83
C LYS A 262 -1.78 -23.42 13.36
N GLN A 263 -2.52 -22.44 12.85
CA GLN A 263 -3.86 -22.65 12.31
C GLN A 263 -3.85 -23.59 11.10
N ALA A 264 -2.88 -23.44 10.18
CA ALA A 264 -2.74 -24.34 9.04
C ALA A 264 -2.44 -25.78 9.45
N GLU A 265 -1.61 -25.99 10.49
CA GLU A 265 -1.37 -27.31 11.08
C GLU A 265 -2.65 -27.91 11.69
N GLU A 266 -3.37 -27.14 12.51
CA GLU A 266 -4.62 -27.57 13.15
C GLU A 266 -5.72 -27.93 12.14
N LEU A 267 -5.76 -27.26 11.00
CA LEU A 267 -6.69 -27.52 9.89
C LEU A 267 -6.20 -28.63 8.93
N GLY A 268 -5.01 -29.18 9.13
CA GLY A 268 -4.44 -30.24 8.27
C GLY A 268 -4.03 -29.73 6.88
N LEU A 269 -3.71 -28.46 6.73
CA LEU A 269 -3.47 -27.79 5.44
C LEU A 269 -2.00 -27.85 4.97
N MET A 270 -1.08 -28.37 5.79
CA MET A 270 0.37 -28.29 5.50
C MET A 270 0.79 -29.06 4.25
N GLU A 271 0.02 -30.06 3.81
CA GLU A 271 0.27 -30.79 2.55
C GLU A 271 -0.28 -30.04 1.31
N HIS A 272 -1.13 -29.04 1.51
CA HIS A 272 -1.79 -28.27 0.45
C HIS A 272 -1.23 -26.86 0.27
N GLY A 273 -0.47 -26.34 1.25
CA GLY A 273 -0.04 -24.96 1.27
C GLY A 273 1.45 -24.77 1.56
N THR A 274 1.98 -23.66 1.03
CA THR A 274 3.37 -23.26 1.26
C THR A 274 3.43 -21.80 1.75
N PHE A 275 4.14 -21.61 2.85
CA PHE A 275 4.49 -20.28 3.36
C PHE A 275 5.86 -19.90 2.81
N LEU A 276 5.91 -18.83 2.00
CA LEU A 276 7.12 -18.41 1.29
C LEU A 276 7.98 -17.41 2.10
N GLY A 277 7.41 -16.84 3.18
CA GLY A 277 8.05 -15.73 3.86
C GLY A 277 8.09 -14.48 2.99
N TRP A 278 8.99 -13.55 3.31
CA TRP A 278 9.21 -12.36 2.51
C TRP A 278 9.87 -12.71 1.16
N ILE A 279 9.36 -12.14 0.08
CA ILE A 279 9.85 -12.37 -1.30
C ILE A 279 10.16 -11.03 -1.99
N GLY A 280 11.11 -11.05 -2.93
CA GLY A 280 11.44 -9.89 -3.78
C GLY A 280 10.43 -9.67 -4.90
N ASP A 281 10.49 -8.50 -5.53
CA ASP A 281 9.55 -8.08 -6.57
C ASP A 281 9.54 -8.99 -7.80
N ASP A 282 10.72 -9.51 -8.20
CA ASP A 282 10.88 -10.44 -9.31
C ASP A 282 10.10 -11.75 -9.11
N VAL A 283 10.16 -12.29 -7.91
CA VAL A 283 9.40 -13.49 -7.52
C VAL A 283 7.92 -13.14 -7.35
N LEU A 284 7.62 -12.01 -6.70
CA LEU A 284 6.26 -11.54 -6.47
C LEU A 284 5.43 -11.44 -7.76
N HIS A 285 5.98 -10.77 -8.78
CA HIS A 285 5.29 -10.60 -10.05
C HIS A 285 5.10 -11.94 -10.78
N SER A 286 6.06 -12.85 -10.62
CA SER A 286 5.96 -14.21 -11.17
C SER A 286 4.88 -15.04 -10.47
N LEU A 287 4.70 -14.89 -9.15
CA LEU A 287 3.63 -15.58 -8.42
C LEU A 287 2.23 -15.19 -8.90
N TYR A 288 1.99 -13.90 -9.17
CA TYR A 288 0.71 -13.49 -9.77
C TYR A 288 0.48 -14.13 -11.14
N LYS A 289 1.53 -14.28 -11.95
CA LYS A 289 1.43 -14.88 -13.30
C LYS A 289 1.11 -16.37 -13.27
N ILE A 290 1.62 -17.09 -12.27
CA ILE A 290 1.41 -18.55 -12.18
C ILE A 290 0.16 -18.94 -11.37
N ALA A 291 -0.43 -18.01 -10.61
CA ALA A 291 -1.62 -18.28 -9.82
C ALA A 291 -2.89 -18.33 -10.67
N ASP A 292 -3.81 -19.24 -10.34
CA ASP A 292 -5.14 -19.32 -10.93
C ASP A 292 -6.12 -18.37 -10.25
N LEU A 293 -5.83 -17.93 -9.02
CA LEU A 293 -6.65 -17.03 -8.24
C LEU A 293 -5.82 -16.30 -7.20
N THR A 294 -5.97 -14.98 -7.10
CA THR A 294 -5.49 -14.20 -5.97
C THR A 294 -6.65 -13.88 -5.02
N VAL A 295 -6.44 -14.10 -3.72
CA VAL A 295 -7.43 -13.82 -2.67
C VAL A 295 -6.93 -12.70 -1.77
N VAL A 296 -7.77 -11.65 -1.59
CA VAL A 296 -7.49 -10.53 -0.67
C VAL A 296 -8.54 -10.53 0.44
N PRO A 297 -8.32 -11.30 1.53
CA PRO A 297 -9.33 -11.52 2.57
C PRO A 297 -9.34 -10.46 3.67
N SER A 298 -8.88 -9.26 3.37
CA SER A 298 -8.63 -8.19 4.34
C SER A 298 -9.87 -7.84 5.17
N ILE A 299 -9.64 -7.66 6.47
CA ILE A 299 -10.65 -7.12 7.40
C ILE A 299 -10.67 -5.59 7.32
N TYR A 300 -9.50 -5.01 7.13
CA TYR A 300 -9.30 -3.58 6.87
C TYR A 300 -8.36 -3.40 5.70
N GLU A 301 -8.81 -2.66 4.69
CA GLU A 301 -8.03 -2.34 3.50
C GLU A 301 -8.33 -0.91 3.05
N PRO A 302 -7.42 0.02 3.24
CA PRO A 302 -7.60 1.42 2.83
C PRO A 302 -7.80 1.60 1.33
N PHE A 303 -7.13 0.76 0.51
CA PHE A 303 -7.18 0.85 -0.94
C PHE A 303 -7.25 -0.52 -1.61
N GLY A 304 -6.15 -1.28 -1.67
CA GLY A 304 -6.10 -2.61 -2.30
C GLY A 304 -5.07 -2.74 -3.41
N LEU A 305 -3.83 -2.32 -3.18
CA LEU A 305 -2.73 -2.46 -4.15
C LEU A 305 -2.55 -3.90 -4.63
N VAL A 306 -2.67 -4.89 -3.73
CA VAL A 306 -2.57 -6.32 -4.07
C VAL A 306 -3.60 -6.73 -5.13
N ALA A 307 -4.82 -6.20 -5.03
CA ALA A 307 -5.86 -6.47 -6.04
C ALA A 307 -5.50 -5.85 -7.40
N LEU A 308 -4.97 -4.61 -7.41
CA LEU A 308 -4.48 -3.99 -8.65
C LEU A 308 -3.32 -4.76 -9.27
N GLU A 309 -2.35 -5.20 -8.47
CA GLU A 309 -1.21 -5.99 -8.93
C GLU A 309 -1.66 -7.34 -9.52
N ALA A 310 -2.61 -8.03 -8.87
CA ALA A 310 -3.20 -9.27 -9.40
C ALA A 310 -3.88 -9.04 -10.75
N MET A 311 -4.75 -8.03 -10.85
CA MET A 311 -5.43 -7.67 -12.09
C MET A 311 -4.45 -7.28 -13.19
N ALA A 312 -3.45 -6.47 -12.89
CA ALA A 312 -2.41 -6.04 -13.83
C ALA A 312 -1.53 -7.20 -14.33
N SER A 313 -1.36 -8.23 -13.49
CA SER A 313 -0.66 -9.47 -13.86
C SER A 313 -1.55 -10.44 -14.66
N GLY A 314 -2.84 -10.15 -14.82
CA GLY A 314 -3.79 -11.05 -15.49
C GLY A 314 -4.20 -12.25 -14.63
N CYS A 315 -4.15 -12.11 -13.31
CA CYS A 315 -4.64 -13.12 -12.37
C CYS A 315 -6.07 -12.76 -11.93
N PRO A 316 -7.04 -13.68 -12.02
CA PRO A 316 -8.36 -13.46 -11.43
C PRO A 316 -8.24 -13.10 -9.95
N CYS A 317 -9.05 -12.16 -9.47
CA CYS A 317 -8.96 -11.68 -8.09
C CYS A 317 -10.32 -11.73 -7.40
N ILE A 318 -10.33 -12.25 -6.16
CA ILE A 318 -11.48 -12.14 -5.26
C ILE A 318 -11.08 -11.39 -3.99
N VAL A 319 -11.95 -10.52 -3.50
CA VAL A 319 -11.62 -9.64 -2.40
C VAL A 319 -12.74 -9.59 -1.36
N ALA A 320 -12.37 -9.33 -0.11
CA ALA A 320 -13.36 -9.03 0.92
C ALA A 320 -14.10 -7.73 0.60
N ASP A 321 -15.41 -7.70 0.84
CA ASP A 321 -16.27 -6.50 0.66
C ASP A 321 -16.03 -5.50 1.81
N THR A 322 -14.85 -4.86 1.80
CA THR A 322 -14.40 -3.92 2.83
C THR A 322 -13.57 -2.77 2.26
N GLY A 323 -13.67 -1.62 2.90
CA GLY A 323 -12.81 -0.47 2.64
C GLY A 323 -12.71 -0.06 1.17
N GLY A 324 -11.52 0.32 0.76
CA GLY A 324 -11.20 0.71 -0.61
C GLY A 324 -11.26 -0.43 -1.63
N LEU A 325 -11.26 -1.70 -1.20
CA LEU A 325 -11.45 -2.83 -2.12
C LEU A 325 -12.79 -2.73 -2.90
N ARG A 326 -13.81 -2.12 -2.30
CA ARG A 326 -15.09 -1.87 -2.97
C ARG A 326 -14.97 -0.95 -4.18
N GLU A 327 -14.02 -0.03 -4.12
CA GLU A 327 -13.76 0.97 -5.17
C GLU A 327 -12.81 0.42 -6.23
N VAL A 328 -11.84 -0.38 -5.81
CA VAL A 328 -10.82 -0.99 -6.68
C VAL A 328 -11.38 -2.18 -7.46
N VAL A 329 -12.26 -2.99 -6.85
CA VAL A 329 -12.81 -4.20 -7.46
C VAL A 329 -14.35 -4.11 -7.52
N PRO A 330 -14.93 -3.46 -8.53
CA PRO A 330 -16.36 -3.57 -8.84
C PRO A 330 -16.78 -5.04 -8.96
N HIS A 331 -17.80 -5.41 -8.16
CA HIS A 331 -18.24 -6.79 -8.05
C HIS A 331 -18.86 -7.31 -9.36
N GLU A 332 -18.47 -8.52 -9.79
CA GLU A 332 -18.87 -9.19 -11.02
C GLU A 332 -18.45 -8.49 -12.31
N GLU A 333 -17.69 -7.38 -12.21
CA GLU A 333 -17.12 -6.70 -13.39
C GLU A 333 -15.66 -7.12 -13.59
N VAL A 334 -14.79 -6.82 -12.63
CA VAL A 334 -13.34 -7.04 -12.75
C VAL A 334 -12.80 -8.05 -11.73
N GLY A 335 -13.64 -8.51 -10.82
CA GLY A 335 -13.37 -9.49 -9.79
C GLY A 335 -14.63 -9.79 -9.01
N LEU A 336 -14.55 -10.73 -8.07
CA LEU A 336 -15.68 -11.03 -7.20
C LEU A 336 -15.41 -10.56 -5.77
N ARG A 337 -16.47 -10.07 -5.10
CA ARG A 337 -16.42 -9.70 -3.68
C ARG A 337 -17.20 -10.71 -2.86
N PHE A 338 -16.72 -10.97 -1.65
CA PHE A 338 -17.41 -11.77 -0.63
C PHE A 338 -17.55 -10.95 0.66
N PRO A 339 -18.58 -11.19 1.49
CA PRO A 339 -18.75 -10.51 2.78
C PRO A 339 -17.48 -10.62 3.64
N ALA A 340 -17.02 -9.49 4.16
CA ALA A 340 -15.82 -9.48 5.02
C ALA A 340 -16.05 -10.34 6.27
N ARG A 341 -15.03 -11.03 6.74
CA ARG A 341 -15.06 -11.93 7.91
C ARG A 341 -15.96 -13.16 7.74
N ASP A 342 -16.26 -13.57 6.51
CA ASP A 342 -17.08 -14.75 6.21
C ASP A 342 -16.25 -15.77 5.38
N PRO A 343 -15.61 -16.75 6.05
CA PRO A 343 -14.84 -17.80 5.38
C PRO A 343 -15.68 -18.69 4.45
N GLU A 344 -16.95 -18.93 4.79
CA GLU A 344 -17.84 -19.73 3.95
C GLU A 344 -18.16 -19.05 2.63
N ALA A 345 -18.48 -17.76 2.67
CA ALA A 345 -18.72 -16.95 1.48
C ALA A 345 -17.41 -16.80 0.65
N LEU A 346 -16.24 -16.68 1.30
CA LEU A 346 -14.95 -16.69 0.62
C LEU A 346 -14.76 -18.01 -0.15
N ALA A 347 -14.99 -19.16 0.50
CA ALA A 347 -14.88 -20.47 -0.16
C ALA A 347 -15.84 -20.57 -1.35
N GLU A 348 -17.11 -20.17 -1.21
CA GLU A 348 -18.11 -20.21 -2.27
C GLU A 348 -17.66 -19.40 -3.51
N VAL A 349 -17.19 -18.16 -3.29
CA VAL A 349 -16.73 -17.30 -4.37
C VAL A 349 -15.43 -17.83 -5.02
N ALA A 350 -14.49 -18.38 -4.24
CA ALA A 350 -13.28 -19.00 -4.76
C ALA A 350 -13.59 -20.23 -5.60
N ILE A 351 -14.49 -21.12 -5.14
CA ILE A 351 -14.95 -22.30 -5.88
C ILE A 351 -15.56 -21.88 -7.21
N ARG A 352 -16.42 -20.83 -7.22
CA ARG A 352 -17.05 -20.33 -8.44
C ARG A 352 -16.00 -19.93 -9.50
N VAL A 353 -14.94 -19.19 -9.11
CA VAL A 353 -13.89 -18.75 -10.05
C VAL A 353 -13.02 -19.93 -10.49
N LEU A 354 -12.60 -20.82 -9.59
CA LEU A 354 -11.70 -21.91 -9.90
C LEU A 354 -12.37 -23.05 -10.70
N SER A 355 -13.70 -23.16 -10.66
CA SER A 355 -14.49 -24.15 -11.40
C SER A 355 -15.01 -23.64 -12.75
N ASP A 356 -14.87 -22.34 -13.04
CA ASP A 356 -15.34 -21.70 -14.28
C ASP A 356 -14.21 -20.87 -14.91
N ASP A 357 -13.43 -21.52 -15.79
CA ASP A 357 -12.32 -20.87 -16.50
C ASP A 357 -12.80 -19.73 -17.43
N GLU A 358 -14.06 -19.75 -17.92
CA GLU A 358 -14.61 -18.67 -18.73
C GLU A 358 -14.88 -17.43 -17.89
N LEU A 359 -15.44 -17.61 -16.71
CA LEU A 359 -15.62 -16.52 -15.74
C LEU A 359 -14.27 -15.87 -15.41
N GLY A 360 -13.25 -16.67 -15.07
CA GLY A 360 -11.92 -16.16 -14.74
C GLY A 360 -11.33 -15.32 -15.89
N ARG A 361 -11.40 -15.82 -17.14
CA ARG A 361 -10.92 -15.08 -18.31
C ARG A 361 -11.68 -13.77 -18.55
N ASN A 362 -12.99 -13.76 -18.38
CA ASN A 362 -13.82 -12.57 -18.56
C ASN A 362 -13.49 -11.50 -17.53
N LEU A 363 -13.35 -11.86 -16.25
CA LEU A 363 -12.94 -10.94 -15.18
C LEU A 363 -11.58 -10.30 -15.48
N VAL A 364 -10.61 -11.09 -15.95
CA VAL A 364 -9.28 -10.57 -16.33
C VAL A 364 -9.35 -9.62 -17.51
N ALA A 365 -10.15 -9.94 -18.54
CA ALA A 365 -10.28 -9.08 -19.72
C ALA A 365 -10.85 -7.70 -19.36
N GLU A 366 -11.90 -7.65 -18.54
CA GLU A 366 -12.49 -6.39 -18.08
C GLU A 366 -11.56 -5.63 -17.12
N ALA A 367 -10.76 -6.36 -16.31
CA ALA A 367 -9.81 -5.75 -15.39
C ALA A 367 -8.76 -4.90 -16.11
N TYR A 368 -8.24 -5.33 -17.26
CA TYR A 368 -7.26 -4.54 -18.03
C TYR A 368 -7.78 -3.17 -18.45
N GLU A 369 -9.03 -3.05 -18.86
CA GLU A 369 -9.63 -1.76 -19.20
C GLU A 369 -9.86 -0.90 -17.96
N HIS A 370 -10.27 -1.54 -16.85
CA HIS A 370 -10.51 -0.88 -15.59
C HIS A 370 -9.23 -0.27 -14.98
N LEU A 371 -8.06 -0.93 -15.15
CA LEU A 371 -6.77 -0.47 -14.62
C LEU A 371 -6.35 0.91 -15.16
N ARG A 372 -6.84 1.34 -16.32
CA ARG A 372 -6.55 2.68 -16.86
C ARG A 372 -6.99 3.82 -15.94
N ARG A 373 -7.91 3.54 -15.02
CA ARG A 373 -8.36 4.51 -14.01
C ARG A 373 -7.34 4.79 -12.90
N PHE A 374 -6.29 3.98 -12.87
CA PHE A 374 -5.23 4.02 -11.86
C PHE A 374 -3.87 4.35 -12.50
N ASP A 375 -3.88 5.11 -13.59
CA ASP A 375 -2.66 5.57 -14.26
C ASP A 375 -1.91 6.60 -13.40
N TRP A 376 -0.59 6.46 -13.31
CA TRP A 376 0.24 7.37 -12.52
C TRP A 376 0.24 8.81 -13.04
N GLY A 377 0.04 9.00 -14.36
CA GLY A 377 -0.11 10.32 -14.96
C GLY A 377 -1.34 11.05 -14.43
N ASP A 378 -2.47 10.35 -14.32
CA ASP A 378 -3.73 10.90 -13.78
C ASP A 378 -3.61 11.18 -12.28
N VAL A 379 -2.95 10.29 -11.53
CA VAL A 379 -2.65 10.47 -10.09
C VAL A 379 -1.79 11.71 -9.85
N ALA A 380 -0.74 11.88 -10.67
CA ALA A 380 0.15 13.04 -10.59
C ALA A 380 -0.55 14.34 -11.01
N GLU A 381 -1.41 14.31 -12.04
CA GLU A 381 -2.19 15.46 -12.47
C GLU A 381 -3.11 15.97 -11.34
N GLN A 382 -3.91 15.08 -10.76
CA GLN A 382 -4.78 15.42 -9.62
C GLN A 382 -3.98 15.94 -8.41
N THR A 383 -2.80 15.37 -8.15
CA THR A 383 -1.92 15.83 -7.06
C THR A 383 -1.36 17.22 -7.37
N ALA A 384 -0.93 17.46 -8.60
CA ALA A 384 -0.43 18.77 -9.05
C ALA A 384 -1.53 19.85 -9.00
N GLU A 385 -2.78 19.51 -9.29
CA GLU A 385 -3.93 20.41 -9.14
C GLU A 385 -4.14 20.82 -7.68
N VAL A 386 -4.02 19.88 -6.73
CA VAL A 386 -4.06 20.18 -5.28
C VAL A 386 -2.95 21.17 -4.91
N TYR A 387 -1.72 20.95 -5.39
CA TYR A 387 -0.61 21.86 -5.13
C TYR A 387 -0.84 23.25 -5.70
N ALA A 388 -1.26 23.31 -6.97
CA ALA A 388 -1.50 24.60 -7.66
C ALA A 388 -2.60 25.41 -6.96
N GLY A 389 -3.65 24.76 -6.46
CA GLY A 389 -4.71 25.41 -5.69
C GLY A 389 -4.16 26.10 -4.45
N LEU A 390 -3.36 25.40 -3.65
CA LEU A 390 -2.80 25.94 -2.40
C LEU A 390 -1.75 27.03 -2.63
N VAL A 391 -0.83 26.84 -3.58
CA VAL A 391 0.20 27.83 -3.90
C VAL A 391 -0.42 29.11 -4.48
N GLY A 392 -1.49 28.97 -5.30
CA GLY A 392 -2.23 30.10 -5.84
C GLY A 392 -3.02 30.89 -4.79
N GLU A 393 -3.53 30.24 -3.74
CA GLU A 393 -4.19 30.85 -2.60
C GLU A 393 -3.17 31.62 -1.71
N ALA A 394 -2.04 30.99 -1.39
CA ALA A 394 -0.97 31.60 -0.60
C ALA A 394 -0.38 32.86 -1.26
N SER A 395 -0.32 32.91 -2.60
CA SER A 395 0.17 34.05 -3.35
C SER A 395 -0.80 35.25 -3.36
N ARG A 396 -2.07 35.08 -2.93
CA ARG A 396 -3.12 36.10 -2.91
C ARG A 396 -3.40 36.67 -1.50
N ALA A 397 -2.93 35.97 -0.46
CA ALA A 397 -3.06 36.34 0.94
C ALA A 397 -1.88 37.19 1.42
#